data_f8324bd8fae30f31e93232fb89691e85
#
_entry.id   f8324bd8fae30f31e93232fb89691e85
#
_cell.length_a   1.000
_cell.length_b   1.000
_cell.length_c   1.000
_cell.angle_alpha   90.00
_cell.angle_beta   90.00
_cell.angle_gamma   90.00
#
_symmetry.space_group_name_H-M   'P 1'
#
loop_
_entity.id
_entity.type
_entity.pdbx_description
1 polymer ?
#
loop_
_entity_poly.entity_id
_entity_poly.type
_entity_poly.pdbx_seq_one_letter_code
_entity_poly.pdbx_strand_id
1 'polypeptide(L)'
;MNKIIDLLGNRAEYYLGHTCKTIDKSLIHVPSADTIDKVWINSDRNIRTLNSLQTLLGHGRLANTGYVSILPVDQGIEHSAGASFAPNPLYFDPENIVKLALSLIQISEPTRHAQ
;
A
#
# COMPACT_ATOMS: atom_id res chain seq x y z
N MET A 1 10.30 -13.45 -4.36
CA MET A 1 11.49 -12.80 -4.93
C MET A 1 11.77 -13.25 -6.36
N ASN A 2 11.83 -14.56 -6.61
CA ASN A 2 12.09 -15.09 -7.96
C ASN A 2 11.07 -14.62 -9.01
N LYS A 3 9.79 -14.53 -8.64
CA LYS A 3 8.76 -14.05 -9.56
C LYS A 3 8.97 -12.59 -9.98
N ILE A 4 9.45 -11.76 -9.08
CA ILE A 4 9.73 -10.36 -9.37
C ILE A 4 10.92 -10.27 -10.35
N ILE A 5 11.96 -11.03 -10.11
CA ILE A 5 13.14 -11.10 -10.98
C ILE A 5 12.74 -11.58 -12.38
N ASP A 6 11.90 -12.62 -12.45
CA ASP A 6 11.42 -13.15 -13.72
C ASP A 6 10.60 -12.13 -14.50
N LEU A 7 9.73 -11.38 -13.81
CA LEU A 7 8.91 -10.34 -14.43
C LEU A 7 9.74 -9.17 -14.95
N LEU A 8 10.78 -8.77 -14.20
CA LEU A 8 11.64 -7.66 -14.56
C LEU A 8 12.68 -8.02 -15.62
N GLY A 9 12.97 -9.30 -15.79
CA GLY A 9 13.89 -9.79 -16.78
C GLY A 9 15.33 -9.30 -16.56
N ASN A 10 16.02 -8.96 -17.65
CA ASN A 10 17.41 -8.52 -17.63
C ASN A 10 17.62 -7.15 -16.95
N ARG A 11 16.54 -6.42 -16.63
CA ARG A 11 16.61 -5.14 -15.93
C ARG A 11 16.32 -5.26 -14.43
N ALA A 12 16.13 -6.47 -13.92
CA ALA A 12 15.81 -6.72 -12.53
C ALA A 12 16.86 -6.11 -11.58
N GLU A 13 18.11 -6.32 -11.85
CA GLU A 13 19.21 -5.80 -11.03
C GLU A 13 19.19 -4.27 -10.98
N TYR A 14 18.97 -3.63 -12.12
CA TYR A 14 18.88 -2.18 -12.21
C TYR A 14 17.73 -1.62 -11.37
N TYR A 15 16.53 -2.21 -11.48
CA TYR A 15 15.36 -1.70 -10.76
C TYR A 15 15.40 -2.03 -9.27
N LEU A 16 15.79 -3.23 -8.91
CA LEU A 16 15.82 -3.66 -7.51
C LEU A 16 16.97 -3.04 -6.73
N GLY A 17 18.08 -2.75 -7.42
CA GLY A 17 19.23 -2.10 -6.82
C GLY A 17 19.23 -0.57 -6.88
N HIS A 18 18.13 0.02 -7.34
CA HIS A 18 18.07 1.48 -7.49
C HIS A 18 18.27 2.20 -6.17
N THR A 19 19.13 3.19 -6.17
CA THR A 19 19.36 4.09 -5.04
C THR A 19 19.19 5.53 -5.51
N CYS A 20 18.43 6.31 -4.76
CA CYS A 20 18.27 7.73 -5.06
C CYS A 20 19.60 8.47 -4.87
N LYS A 21 20.02 9.19 -5.91
CA LYS A 21 21.29 9.93 -5.87
C LYS A 21 21.14 11.35 -5.33
N THR A 22 19.92 11.88 -5.41
CA THR A 22 19.66 13.28 -5.03
C THR A 22 19.55 13.44 -3.51
N ILE A 23 18.90 12.48 -2.85
CA ILE A 23 18.68 12.49 -1.41
C ILE A 23 19.25 11.20 -0.83
N ASP A 24 20.22 11.33 0.05
CA ASP A 24 20.83 10.18 0.70
C ASP A 24 19.81 9.49 1.63
N LYS A 25 19.80 8.18 1.61
CA LYS A 25 18.89 7.37 2.42
C LYS A 25 19.04 7.64 3.92
N SER A 26 20.23 7.99 4.38
CA SER A 26 20.48 8.29 5.79
C SER A 26 19.74 9.54 6.29
N LEU A 27 19.30 10.40 5.36
CA LEU A 27 18.53 11.59 5.69
C LEU A 27 17.03 11.32 5.83
N ILE A 28 16.59 10.10 5.53
CA ILE A 28 15.18 9.74 5.50
C ILE A 28 14.87 8.90 6.73
N HIS A 29 13.87 9.34 7.50
CA HIS A 29 13.36 8.54 8.60
C HIS A 29 12.60 7.33 8.06
N VAL A 30 12.97 6.14 8.50
CA VAL A 30 12.26 4.91 8.14
C VAL A 30 11.21 4.64 9.23
N PRO A 31 9.92 4.59 8.88
CA PRO A 31 8.88 4.28 9.84
C PRO A 31 9.01 2.84 10.36
N SER A 32 8.42 2.60 11.51
CA SER A 32 8.48 1.30 12.20
C SER A 32 7.19 1.07 12.98
N ALA A 33 7.10 -0.05 13.70
CA ALA A 33 5.92 -0.40 14.49
C ALA A 33 5.53 0.67 15.52
N ASP A 34 6.48 1.45 15.98
CA ASP A 34 6.30 2.48 17.01
C ASP A 34 6.16 3.90 16.44
N THR A 35 5.81 4.03 15.16
CA THR A 35 5.68 5.35 14.50
C THR A 35 4.70 6.26 15.23
N ILE A 36 3.56 5.73 15.70
CA ILE A 36 2.59 6.53 16.44
C ILE A 36 3.21 7.06 17.74
N ASP A 37 3.92 6.24 18.48
CA ASP A 37 4.55 6.63 19.75
C ASP A 37 5.68 7.64 19.54
N LYS A 38 6.43 7.52 18.46
CA LYS A 38 7.58 8.40 18.20
C LYS A 38 7.19 9.75 17.60
N VAL A 39 6.20 9.74 16.70
CA VAL A 39 5.89 10.91 15.88
C VAL A 39 4.57 11.55 16.29
N TRP A 40 3.50 10.76 16.39
CA TRP A 40 2.14 11.28 16.46
C TRP A 40 1.65 11.56 17.87
N ILE A 41 2.22 10.89 18.89
CA ILE A 41 1.76 11.05 20.28
C ILE A 41 1.95 12.48 20.78
N ASN A 42 2.95 13.19 20.30
CA ASN A 42 3.22 14.58 20.66
C ASN A 42 2.52 15.59 19.77
N SER A 43 1.67 15.13 18.85
CA SER A 43 0.86 16.02 18.02
C SER A 43 -0.38 16.48 18.78
N ASP A 44 -1.12 17.42 18.19
CA ASP A 44 -2.38 17.93 18.72
C ASP A 44 -3.58 17.00 18.50
N ARG A 45 -3.36 15.80 18.02
CA ARG A 45 -4.42 14.83 17.75
C ARG A 45 -4.92 14.19 19.03
N ASN A 46 -6.24 14.00 19.11
CA ASN A 46 -6.85 13.37 20.28
C ASN A 46 -6.60 11.86 20.30
N ILE A 47 -6.87 11.24 21.46
CA ILE A 47 -6.65 9.81 21.68
C ILE A 47 -7.42 8.94 20.68
N ARG A 48 -8.63 9.32 20.32
CA ARG A 48 -9.44 8.56 19.35
C ARG A 48 -8.76 8.51 17.99
N THR A 49 -8.23 9.62 17.53
CA THR A 49 -7.48 9.69 16.26
C THR A 49 -6.21 8.86 16.33
N LEU A 50 -5.47 8.93 17.43
CA LEU A 50 -4.25 8.14 17.60
C LEU A 50 -4.55 6.64 17.61
N ASN A 51 -5.62 6.22 18.27
CA ASN A 51 -6.05 4.82 18.27
C ASN A 51 -6.45 4.35 16.86
N SER A 52 -7.14 5.20 16.11
CA SER A 52 -7.51 4.88 14.73
C SER A 52 -6.29 4.73 13.84
N LEU A 53 -5.30 5.60 13.98
CA LEU A 53 -4.03 5.49 13.25
C LEU A 53 -3.28 4.22 13.61
N GLN A 54 -3.21 3.88 14.89
CA GLN A 54 -2.55 2.65 15.33
C GLN A 54 -3.28 1.42 14.80
N THR A 55 -4.60 1.45 14.80
CA THR A 55 -5.41 0.36 14.23
C THR A 55 -5.12 0.19 12.73
N LEU A 56 -5.10 1.28 11.98
CA LEU A 56 -4.79 1.26 10.54
C LEU A 56 -3.41 0.66 10.28
N LEU A 57 -2.40 1.11 11.01
CA LEU A 57 -1.02 0.65 10.86
C LEU A 57 -0.78 -0.74 11.45
N GLY A 58 -1.70 -1.26 12.23
CA GLY A 58 -1.60 -2.57 12.87
C GLY A 58 -2.27 -3.71 12.11
N HIS A 59 -2.87 -3.45 10.94
CA HIS A 59 -3.62 -4.45 10.19
C HIS A 59 -3.05 -4.64 8.78
N GLY A 60 -3.38 -5.80 8.20
CA GLY A 60 -2.99 -6.15 6.86
C GLY A 60 -1.57 -6.66 6.75
N ARG A 61 -1.11 -6.78 5.53
CA ARG A 61 0.22 -7.35 5.23
C ARG A 61 1.37 -6.49 5.73
N LEU A 62 1.17 -5.17 5.76
CA LEU A 62 2.17 -4.22 6.24
C LEU A 62 2.00 -3.86 7.71
N ALA A 63 1.25 -4.68 8.47
CA ALA A 63 1.04 -4.45 9.89
C ALA A 63 2.36 -4.32 10.64
N ASN A 64 2.41 -3.34 11.54
CA ASN A 64 3.54 -3.08 12.43
C ASN A 64 4.85 -2.72 11.70
N THR A 65 4.74 -2.20 10.49
CA THR A 65 5.90 -1.66 9.75
C THR A 65 5.92 -0.14 9.68
N GLY A 66 4.82 0.52 10.05
CA GLY A 66 4.65 1.96 9.85
C GLY A 66 4.21 2.35 8.45
N TYR A 67 3.95 1.38 7.59
CA TYR A 67 3.43 1.60 6.23
C TYR A 67 2.01 1.08 6.10
N VAL A 68 1.29 1.63 5.14
CA VAL A 68 -0.05 1.18 4.77
C VAL A 68 -0.15 1.10 3.25
N SER A 69 -0.85 0.08 2.75
CA SER A 69 -1.14 -0.08 1.33
C SER A 69 -2.59 0.30 1.09
N ILE A 70 -2.82 1.22 0.15
CA ILE A 70 -4.15 1.72 -0.18
C ILE A 70 -4.41 1.50 -1.66
N LEU A 71 -5.54 0.85 -1.98
CA LEU A 71 -6.04 0.73 -3.34
C LEU A 71 -7.18 1.75 -3.53
N PRO A 72 -6.94 2.90 -4.18
CA PRO A 72 -8.00 3.85 -4.45
C PRO A 72 -8.90 3.34 -5.57
N VAL A 73 -10.22 3.52 -5.42
CA VAL A 73 -11.21 2.95 -6.37
C VAL A 73 -12.29 3.93 -6.74
N ASP A 74 -12.16 5.18 -6.37
CA ASP A 74 -13.18 6.21 -6.51
C ASP A 74 -13.14 6.98 -7.83
N GLN A 75 -12.06 6.89 -8.55
CA GLN A 75 -11.81 7.73 -9.71
C GLN A 75 -12.74 7.42 -10.88
N GLY A 76 -13.21 8.47 -11.51
CA GLY A 76 -13.96 8.41 -12.76
C GLY A 76 -15.43 8.81 -12.63
N ILE A 77 -16.12 8.33 -11.62
CA ILE A 77 -17.55 8.62 -11.45
C ILE A 77 -17.78 10.12 -11.28
N GLU A 78 -17.02 10.77 -10.40
CA GLU A 78 -17.16 12.19 -10.10
C GLU A 78 -16.74 13.10 -11.25
N HIS A 79 -15.92 12.60 -12.17
CA HIS A 79 -15.43 13.41 -13.28
C HIS A 79 -16.13 13.15 -14.61
N SER A 80 -16.54 11.91 -14.86
CA SER A 80 -16.99 11.49 -16.18
C SER A 80 -18.27 10.66 -16.21
N ALA A 81 -18.88 10.41 -15.06
CA ALA A 81 -20.10 9.63 -14.93
C ALA A 81 -20.03 8.26 -15.64
N GLY A 82 -18.87 7.67 -15.69
CA GLY A 82 -18.68 6.35 -16.29
C GLY A 82 -17.94 6.35 -17.62
N ALA A 83 -17.79 7.48 -18.29
CA ALA A 83 -17.11 7.53 -19.59
C ALA A 83 -15.64 7.09 -19.50
N SER A 84 -14.97 7.38 -18.37
CA SER A 84 -13.58 6.98 -18.15
C SER A 84 -13.39 5.48 -18.01
N PHE A 85 -14.46 4.72 -17.78
CA PHE A 85 -14.40 3.26 -17.70
C PHE A 85 -14.50 2.56 -19.05
N ALA A 86 -14.70 3.31 -20.15
CA ALA A 86 -14.83 2.71 -21.47
C ALA A 86 -13.66 1.78 -21.85
N PRO A 87 -12.38 2.11 -21.56
CA PRO A 87 -11.27 1.20 -21.85
C PRO A 87 -11.32 -0.11 -21.04
N ASN A 88 -11.96 -0.10 -19.87
CA ASN A 88 -12.12 -1.29 -19.03
C ASN A 88 -13.49 -1.24 -18.33
N PRO A 89 -14.58 -1.61 -19.03
CA PRO A 89 -15.94 -1.49 -18.51
C PRO A 89 -16.21 -2.32 -17.26
N LEU A 90 -15.45 -3.39 -17.05
CA LEU A 90 -15.61 -4.25 -15.87
C LEU A 90 -15.40 -3.49 -14.57
N TYR A 91 -14.55 -2.47 -14.56
CA TYR A 91 -14.26 -1.70 -13.37
C TYR A 91 -15.34 -0.66 -13.03
N PHE A 92 -16.34 -0.52 -13.86
CA PHE A 92 -17.53 0.25 -13.50
C PHE A 92 -18.36 -0.44 -12.40
N ASP A 93 -18.26 -1.76 -12.31
CA ASP A 93 -18.94 -2.55 -11.28
C ASP A 93 -18.03 -2.72 -10.06
N PRO A 94 -18.44 -2.19 -8.88
CA PRO A 94 -17.65 -2.31 -7.65
C PRO A 94 -17.29 -3.75 -7.26
N GLU A 95 -18.10 -4.73 -7.61
CA GLU A 95 -17.81 -6.13 -7.33
C GLU A 95 -16.48 -6.56 -7.96
N ASN A 96 -16.22 -6.13 -9.19
CA ASN A 96 -14.97 -6.46 -9.88
C ASN A 96 -13.76 -5.79 -9.22
N ILE A 97 -13.95 -4.61 -8.66
CA ILE A 97 -12.89 -3.93 -7.90
C ILE A 97 -12.58 -4.68 -6.60
N VAL A 98 -13.60 -5.18 -5.91
CA VAL A 98 -13.39 -6.01 -4.70
C VAL A 98 -12.64 -7.30 -5.07
N LYS A 99 -13.01 -7.94 -6.18
CA LYS A 99 -12.30 -9.12 -6.68
C LYS A 99 -10.83 -8.82 -6.99
N LEU A 100 -10.55 -7.67 -7.59
CA LEU A 100 -9.19 -7.23 -7.85
C LEU A 100 -8.41 -7.06 -6.53
N ALA A 101 -8.99 -6.38 -5.55
CA ALA A 101 -8.37 -6.18 -4.25
C ALA A 101 -8.04 -7.51 -3.57
N LEU A 102 -8.97 -8.45 -3.60
CA LEU A 102 -8.75 -9.78 -3.03
C LEU A 102 -7.64 -10.55 -3.75
N SER A 103 -7.56 -10.42 -5.08
CA SER A 103 -6.50 -11.08 -5.84
C SER A 103 -5.12 -10.53 -5.52
N LEU A 104 -5.01 -9.23 -5.29
CA LEU A 104 -3.76 -8.58 -4.89
C LEU A 104 -3.33 -9.04 -3.49
N ILE A 105 -4.26 -9.16 -2.56
CA ILE A 105 -4.01 -9.69 -1.22
C ILE A 105 -3.52 -11.14 -1.30
N GLN A 106 -4.17 -11.97 -2.09
CA GLN A 106 -3.81 -13.38 -2.26
C GLN A 106 -2.42 -13.58 -2.84
N ILE A 107 -2.01 -12.72 -3.77
CA ILE A 107 -0.68 -12.79 -4.36
C ILE A 107 0.39 -12.37 -3.37
N SER A 108 0.08 -11.47 -2.48
CA SER A 108 1.04 -10.77 -1.67
C SER A 108 1.11 -11.21 -0.22
N GLU A 109 0.11 -11.95 0.28
CA GLU A 109 0.13 -12.42 1.66
C GLU A 109 0.85 -13.75 1.80
N PRO A 110 1.77 -13.85 2.77
CA PRO A 110 2.17 -15.17 3.25
C PRO A 110 0.95 -15.83 3.88
N THR A 111 0.89 -17.13 3.75
CA THR A 111 -0.23 -17.94 4.23
C THR A 111 -0.62 -17.61 5.67
N ARG A 112 -1.79 -17.01 5.85
CA ARG A 112 -2.36 -16.75 7.18
C ARG A 112 -2.63 -18.00 8.00
N HIS A 113 -2.59 -19.14 7.35
CA HIS A 113 -2.88 -20.42 7.99
C HIS A 113 -1.77 -20.89 8.93
N ALA A 114 -0.64 -20.20 8.94
CA ALA A 114 0.44 -20.47 9.87
C ALA A 114 0.23 -19.82 11.24
N GLN A 115 -0.85 -19.09 11.41
CA GLN A 115 -1.17 -18.44 12.70
C GLN A 115 -2.01 -19.34 13.56
#